data_1a2b63c34e599ac5b714d6fe90ac7223
#
_entry.id   1a2b63c34e599ac5b714d6fe90ac7223
#
_cell.length_a   1.000
_cell.length_b   1.000
_cell.length_c   1.000
_cell.angle_alpha   90.00
_cell.angle_beta   90.00
_cell.angle_gamma   90.00
#
_symmetry.space_group_name_H-M   'P 1'
#
loop_
_entity.id
_entity.type
_entity.pdbx_description
1 polymer ?
#
loop_
_entity_poly.entity_id
_entity_poly.type
_entity_poly.pdbx_seq_one_letter_code
_entity_poly.pdbx_strand_id
1 'polypeptide(L)'
;YTEEQFRDVTRSPQWAAAITGLGVAEIEGLAAIYARTERAFIRAGFGMSRSRNGAANMHAVSCIATVAGKWKARGGGTFYNNADIYHVDRTLIQGLDRCDSSIRVLDQSRVGAILAGDRRDLGDGPPVTAMIIQNTNPAVVSPEVLKVQRGFRREDMFVCVHEQFMTDTARLADIVLPATMFVEHDDLYQASGHSHLQLGAKIIEPHAEARSNHEVICALAHRLHAEHPGFNMTAREMIDRTLRLSGY
;
A
#
# COMPACT_ATOMS: atom_id res chain seq x y z
N TYR A 1 -2.03 30.37 2.75
CA TYR A 1 -1.57 31.28 1.68
C TYR A 1 -2.17 32.65 1.92
N THR A 2 -1.33 33.71 1.87
CA THR A 2 -1.81 35.08 1.92
C THR A 2 -2.31 35.52 0.54
N GLU A 3 -3.11 36.60 0.47
CA GLU A 3 -3.56 37.17 -0.81
C GLU A 3 -2.39 37.55 -1.71
N GLU A 4 -1.28 38.01 -1.12
CA GLU A 4 -0.03 38.33 -1.80
C GLU A 4 0.61 37.11 -2.45
N GLN A 5 0.60 35.97 -1.77
CA GLN A 5 1.09 34.69 -2.32
C GLN A 5 0.23 34.15 -3.46
N PHE A 6 -1.05 34.51 -3.49
CA PHE A 6 -1.95 34.18 -4.62
C PHE A 6 -1.68 35.00 -5.86
N ARG A 7 -1.19 36.23 -5.70
CA ARG A 7 -0.84 37.14 -6.80
C ARG A 7 0.58 36.91 -7.32
N ASP A 8 1.34 36.00 -6.71
CA ASP A 8 2.69 35.68 -7.13
C ASP A 8 2.67 35.05 -8.54
N VAL A 9 3.36 35.64 -9.47
CA VAL A 9 3.55 35.17 -10.85
C VAL A 9 4.14 33.74 -10.91
N THR A 10 4.79 33.26 -9.84
CA THR A 10 5.33 31.92 -9.73
C THR A 10 4.27 30.82 -9.63
N ARG A 11 2.97 31.15 -9.71
CA ARG A 11 1.88 30.16 -9.76
C ARG A 11 0.90 30.42 -10.88
N SER A 12 1.32 31.19 -11.85
CA SER A 12 0.53 31.50 -13.05
C SER A 12 0.53 30.32 -14.04
N PRO A 13 -0.40 30.29 -15.01
CA PRO A 13 -0.34 29.35 -16.12
C PRO A 13 0.98 29.40 -16.89
N GLN A 14 1.61 30.56 -17.02
CA GLN A 14 2.92 30.76 -17.67
C GLN A 14 4.04 30.04 -16.88
N TRP A 15 4.04 30.19 -15.55
CA TRP A 15 4.95 29.47 -14.68
C TRP A 15 4.76 27.94 -14.78
N ALA A 16 3.52 27.48 -14.77
CA ALA A 16 3.20 26.07 -14.89
C ALA A 16 3.61 25.49 -16.25
N ALA A 17 3.41 26.25 -17.34
CA ALA A 17 3.80 25.87 -18.69
C ALA A 17 5.31 25.61 -18.80
N ALA A 18 6.13 26.47 -18.19
CA ALA A 18 7.60 26.33 -18.20
C ALA A 18 8.08 25.05 -17.46
N ILE A 19 7.33 24.57 -16.46
CA ILE A 19 7.69 23.38 -15.66
C ILE A 19 7.14 22.10 -16.30
N THR A 20 5.90 22.14 -16.79
CA THR A 20 5.18 20.96 -17.27
C THR A 20 5.43 20.64 -18.73
N GLY A 21 5.89 21.63 -19.51
CA GLY A 21 5.99 21.54 -20.97
C GLY A 21 4.65 21.66 -21.71
N LEU A 22 3.56 21.92 -20.99
CA LEU A 22 2.24 22.18 -21.59
C LEU A 22 2.14 23.63 -22.05
N GLY A 23 1.37 23.90 -23.12
CA GLY A 23 1.07 25.26 -23.54
C GLY A 23 0.15 25.99 -22.54
N VAL A 24 0.33 27.30 -22.39
CA VAL A 24 -0.54 28.13 -21.54
C VAL A 24 -2.01 27.95 -21.90
N ALA A 25 -2.33 27.95 -23.20
CA ALA A 25 -3.70 27.78 -23.70
C ALA A 25 -4.28 26.40 -23.36
N GLU A 26 -3.46 25.37 -23.27
CA GLU A 26 -3.91 24.02 -22.87
C GLU A 26 -4.28 23.99 -21.37
N ILE A 27 -3.45 24.62 -20.53
CA ILE A 27 -3.72 24.73 -19.09
C ILE A 27 -5.00 25.52 -18.82
N GLU A 28 -5.14 26.68 -19.46
CA GLU A 28 -6.33 27.52 -19.34
C GLU A 28 -7.58 26.84 -19.93
N GLY A 29 -7.42 26.15 -21.06
CA GLY A 29 -8.49 25.37 -21.70
C GLY A 29 -9.01 24.26 -20.80
N LEU A 30 -8.13 23.49 -20.17
CA LEU A 30 -8.51 22.46 -19.20
C LEU A 30 -9.23 23.06 -17.99
N ALA A 31 -8.71 24.17 -17.44
CA ALA A 31 -9.35 24.86 -16.33
C ALA A 31 -10.76 25.34 -16.69
N ALA A 32 -10.94 25.92 -17.89
CA ALA A 32 -12.22 26.38 -18.39
C ALA A 32 -13.21 25.21 -18.61
N ILE A 33 -12.78 24.09 -19.17
CA ILE A 33 -13.61 22.89 -19.34
C ILE A 33 -14.06 22.37 -17.97
N TYR A 34 -13.13 22.25 -17.02
CA TYR A 34 -13.43 21.77 -15.67
C TYR A 34 -14.40 22.73 -14.96
N ALA A 35 -14.17 24.03 -15.04
CA ALA A 35 -15.00 25.04 -14.39
C ALA A 35 -16.46 25.03 -14.87
N ARG A 36 -16.69 24.96 -16.21
CA ARG A 36 -18.05 24.98 -16.79
C ARG A 36 -18.79 23.65 -16.74
N THR A 37 -18.08 22.52 -16.55
CA THR A 37 -18.71 21.20 -16.47
C THR A 37 -19.30 21.02 -15.08
N GLU A 38 -20.60 20.93 -14.94
CA GLU A 38 -21.29 20.82 -13.64
C GLU A 38 -20.84 19.58 -12.87
N ARG A 39 -20.89 18.42 -13.49
CA ARG A 39 -20.53 17.11 -12.88
C ARG A 39 -19.11 16.70 -13.23
N ALA A 40 -18.15 17.57 -12.92
CA ALA A 40 -16.74 17.28 -13.14
C ALA A 40 -16.14 16.53 -11.93
N PHE A 41 -15.41 15.45 -12.20
CA PHE A 41 -14.81 14.60 -11.20
C PHE A 41 -13.34 14.33 -11.53
N ILE A 42 -12.49 14.40 -10.50
CA ILE A 42 -11.07 14.07 -10.63
C ILE A 42 -10.78 12.79 -9.83
N ARG A 43 -10.36 11.73 -10.52
CA ARG A 43 -9.86 10.51 -9.89
C ARG A 43 -8.33 10.58 -9.81
N ALA A 44 -7.80 10.71 -8.59
CA ALA A 44 -6.37 10.64 -8.35
C ALA A 44 -5.96 9.20 -7.98
N GLY A 45 -4.74 8.82 -8.32
CA GLY A 45 -4.21 7.49 -8.05
C GLY A 45 -2.97 7.52 -7.15
N PHE A 46 -2.53 6.35 -6.71
CA PHE A 46 -1.36 6.17 -5.85
C PHE A 46 -0.05 6.68 -6.46
N GLY A 47 0.05 6.76 -7.79
CA GLY A 47 1.23 7.32 -8.46
C GLY A 47 1.52 8.76 -8.02
N MET A 48 0.49 9.59 -7.81
CA MET A 48 0.68 10.96 -7.31
C MET A 48 1.16 10.99 -5.86
N SER A 49 0.60 10.13 -4.99
CA SER A 49 0.93 10.13 -3.56
C SER A 49 2.30 9.49 -3.27
N ARG A 50 2.79 8.61 -4.14
CA ARG A 50 4.09 7.94 -4.01
C ARG A 50 5.27 8.76 -4.55
N SER A 51 5.15 10.06 -4.54
CA SER A 51 6.23 10.99 -4.86
C SER A 51 6.65 11.77 -3.62
N ARG A 52 7.84 12.39 -3.66
CA ARG A 52 8.37 13.17 -2.52
C ARG A 52 7.38 14.22 -2.00
N ASN A 53 6.62 14.84 -2.90
CA ASN A 53 5.63 15.87 -2.58
C ASN A 53 4.18 15.32 -2.67
N GLY A 54 3.99 14.02 -2.50
CA GLY A 54 2.71 13.35 -2.74
C GLY A 54 1.54 13.94 -1.95
N ALA A 55 1.73 14.22 -0.68
CA ALA A 55 0.69 14.85 0.16
C ALA A 55 0.29 16.24 -0.36
N ALA A 56 1.26 17.09 -0.72
CA ALA A 56 1.00 18.42 -1.28
C ALA A 56 0.29 18.33 -2.63
N ASN A 57 0.68 17.39 -3.49
CA ASN A 57 0.05 17.16 -4.78
C ASN A 57 -1.41 16.72 -4.62
N MET A 58 -1.68 15.78 -3.70
CA MET A 58 -3.04 15.33 -3.42
C MET A 58 -3.91 16.43 -2.83
N HIS A 59 -3.36 17.24 -1.94
CA HIS A 59 -4.04 18.41 -1.39
C HIS A 59 -4.39 19.42 -2.50
N ALA A 60 -3.45 19.72 -3.39
CA ALA A 60 -3.69 20.65 -4.51
C ALA A 60 -4.82 20.15 -5.42
N VAL A 61 -4.85 18.85 -5.75
CA VAL A 61 -5.95 18.25 -6.53
C VAL A 61 -7.30 18.40 -5.82
N SER A 62 -7.33 18.18 -4.50
CA SER A 62 -8.56 18.35 -3.68
C SER A 62 -9.03 19.81 -3.70
N CYS A 63 -8.11 20.77 -3.66
CA CYS A 63 -8.40 22.19 -3.74
C CYS A 63 -9.04 22.57 -5.08
N ILE A 64 -8.66 21.97 -6.21
CA ILE A 64 -9.26 22.25 -7.52
C ILE A 64 -10.78 21.99 -7.47
N ALA A 65 -11.20 20.82 -6.98
CA ALA A 65 -12.62 20.49 -6.88
C ALA A 65 -13.38 21.41 -5.93
N THR A 66 -12.74 21.83 -4.85
CA THR A 66 -13.32 22.73 -3.84
C THR A 66 -13.51 24.12 -4.40
N VAL A 67 -12.49 24.72 -4.98
CA VAL A 67 -12.53 26.07 -5.56
C VAL A 67 -13.53 26.15 -6.72
N ALA A 68 -13.60 25.11 -7.55
CA ALA A 68 -14.56 25.04 -8.65
C ALA A 68 -15.99 24.64 -8.21
N GLY A 69 -16.24 24.42 -6.92
CA GLY A 69 -17.57 24.11 -6.38
C GLY A 69 -18.13 22.76 -6.80
N LYS A 70 -17.29 21.80 -7.20
CA LYS A 70 -17.72 20.52 -7.80
C LYS A 70 -18.35 19.54 -6.81
N TRP A 71 -18.10 19.71 -5.52
CA TRP A 71 -18.72 18.91 -4.46
C TRP A 71 -20.24 19.12 -4.32
N LYS A 72 -20.81 20.16 -4.92
CA LYS A 72 -22.25 20.44 -4.89
C LYS A 72 -23.06 19.51 -5.79
N ALA A 73 -22.45 18.97 -6.83
CA ALA A 73 -23.14 18.13 -7.81
C ALA A 73 -22.92 16.64 -7.49
N ARG A 74 -23.99 15.84 -7.55
CA ARG A 74 -23.87 14.38 -7.44
C ARG A 74 -22.99 13.83 -8.56
N GLY A 75 -21.92 13.13 -8.19
CA GLY A 75 -20.90 12.62 -9.11
C GLY A 75 -19.82 13.64 -9.48
N GLY A 76 -19.80 14.81 -8.85
CA GLY A 76 -18.68 15.78 -8.93
C GLY A 76 -17.71 15.63 -7.75
N GLY A 77 -16.62 16.39 -7.80
CA GLY A 77 -15.62 16.42 -6.73
C GLY A 77 -14.28 15.78 -7.10
N THR A 78 -13.60 15.28 -6.12
CA THR A 78 -12.34 14.52 -6.30
C THR A 78 -12.33 13.30 -5.40
N PHE A 79 -11.62 12.27 -5.82
CA PHE A 79 -11.53 11.05 -5.06
C PHE A 79 -10.14 10.42 -5.22
N TYR A 80 -9.59 9.96 -4.12
CA TYR A 80 -8.34 9.23 -4.09
C TYR A 80 -8.54 7.82 -3.56
N ASN A 81 -8.95 7.70 -2.30
CA ASN A 81 -9.08 6.45 -1.59
C ASN A 81 -10.08 6.63 -0.44
N ASN A 82 -10.89 5.63 -0.17
CA ASN A 82 -11.84 5.62 0.93
C ASN A 82 -11.59 4.48 1.95
N ALA A 83 -10.37 3.93 1.99
CA ALA A 83 -10.07 2.80 2.89
C ALA A 83 -10.34 3.11 4.37
N ASP A 84 -10.17 4.37 4.78
CA ASP A 84 -10.34 4.77 6.18
C ASP A 84 -11.80 4.84 6.65
N ILE A 85 -12.77 4.73 5.75
CA ILE A 85 -14.20 4.73 6.15
C ILE A 85 -14.63 3.45 6.86
N TYR A 86 -13.87 2.38 6.73
CA TYR A 86 -14.28 1.08 7.26
C TYR A 86 -14.00 0.90 8.75
N HIS A 87 -13.09 1.67 9.34
CA HIS A 87 -12.74 1.63 10.77
C HIS A 87 -12.53 0.21 11.33
N VAL A 88 -11.90 -0.66 10.55
CA VAL A 88 -11.67 -2.04 10.96
C VAL A 88 -10.64 -2.09 12.09
N ASP A 89 -11.01 -2.72 13.20
CA ASP A 89 -10.08 -3.05 14.27
C ASP A 89 -9.06 -4.10 13.78
N ARG A 90 -7.81 -3.70 13.68
CA ARG A 90 -6.72 -4.56 13.17
C ARG A 90 -5.91 -5.21 14.26
N THR A 91 -6.29 -5.06 15.51
CA THR A 91 -5.52 -5.58 16.65
C THR A 91 -5.26 -7.07 16.52
N LEU A 92 -6.31 -7.85 16.23
CA LEU A 92 -6.20 -9.30 16.07
C LEU A 92 -5.37 -9.72 14.84
N ILE A 93 -5.54 -9.00 13.71
CA ILE A 93 -4.89 -9.33 12.44
C ILE A 93 -3.40 -8.94 12.45
N GLN A 94 -3.07 -7.83 13.11
CA GLN A 94 -1.72 -7.26 13.13
C GLN A 94 -0.97 -7.52 14.45
N GLY A 95 -1.62 -8.15 15.44
CA GLY A 95 -1.02 -8.40 16.75
C GLY A 95 -0.66 -7.12 17.49
N LEU A 96 -1.46 -6.05 17.36
CA LEU A 96 -1.13 -4.72 17.93
C LEU A 96 -1.06 -4.73 19.46
N ASP A 97 -1.78 -5.65 20.11
CA ASP A 97 -1.73 -5.90 21.56
C ASP A 97 -0.44 -6.58 22.04
N ARG A 98 0.35 -7.14 21.12
CA ARG A 98 1.63 -7.79 21.35
C ARG A 98 2.81 -7.06 20.73
N CYS A 99 2.57 -5.87 20.16
CA CYS A 99 3.61 -5.09 19.52
C CYS A 99 4.65 -4.63 20.53
N ASP A 100 5.89 -5.08 20.33
CA ASP A 100 7.04 -4.60 21.11
C ASP A 100 7.63 -3.38 20.41
N SER A 101 7.45 -2.21 21.01
CA SER A 101 7.95 -0.94 20.46
C SER A 101 9.47 -0.81 20.48
N SER A 102 10.19 -1.71 21.14
CA SER A 102 11.66 -1.77 21.11
C SER A 102 12.20 -2.38 19.82
N ILE A 103 11.37 -3.14 19.10
CA ILE A 103 11.75 -3.71 17.81
C ILE A 103 11.76 -2.61 16.75
N ARG A 104 12.92 -2.44 16.11
CA ARG A 104 13.09 -1.43 15.07
C ARG A 104 12.19 -1.70 13.87
N VAL A 105 11.61 -0.64 13.33
CA VAL A 105 10.87 -0.65 12.06
C VAL A 105 11.76 -0.06 10.98
N LEU A 106 11.96 -0.80 9.90
CA LEU A 106 12.77 -0.38 8.74
C LEU A 106 11.86 0.09 7.60
N ASP A 107 12.27 1.17 6.92
CA ASP A 107 11.50 1.73 5.81
C ASP A 107 11.58 0.82 4.57
N GLN A 108 10.47 0.20 4.21
CA GLN A 108 10.40 -0.69 3.04
C GLN A 108 10.73 0.03 1.71
N SER A 109 10.54 1.35 1.61
CA SER A 109 10.94 2.11 0.42
C SER A 109 12.46 2.20 0.26
N ARG A 110 13.19 1.91 1.33
CA ARG A 110 14.65 1.93 1.43
C ARG A 110 15.28 0.53 1.44
N VAL A 111 14.49 -0.50 1.13
CA VAL A 111 14.95 -1.91 1.23
C VAL A 111 16.28 -2.16 0.52
N GLY A 112 16.53 -1.55 -0.62
CA GLY A 112 17.82 -1.68 -1.33
C GLY A 112 19.00 -1.13 -0.54
N ALA A 113 18.86 0.01 0.13
CA ALA A 113 19.88 0.60 0.99
C ALA A 113 20.07 -0.21 2.29
N ILE A 114 18.97 -0.66 2.88
CA ILE A 114 18.97 -1.52 4.07
C ILE A 114 19.73 -2.82 3.80
N LEU A 115 19.43 -3.50 2.72
CA LEU A 115 20.12 -4.73 2.32
C LEU A 115 21.59 -4.48 1.95
N ALA A 116 21.95 -3.29 1.50
CA ALA A 116 23.33 -2.88 1.26
C ALA A 116 24.11 -2.48 2.54
N GLY A 117 23.46 -2.47 3.70
CA GLY A 117 24.09 -2.15 4.98
C GLY A 117 24.20 -0.65 5.28
N ASP A 118 23.36 0.19 4.67
CA ASP A 118 23.37 1.65 4.91
C ASP A 118 23.01 1.96 6.37
N ARG A 119 23.95 2.54 7.10
CA ARG A 119 23.83 2.85 8.54
C ARG A 119 22.77 3.92 8.83
N ARG A 120 22.44 4.77 7.88
CA ARG A 120 21.35 5.76 8.06
C ARG A 120 20.00 5.08 8.24
N ASP A 121 19.81 3.91 7.62
CA ASP A 121 18.56 3.14 7.69
C ASP A 121 18.62 2.08 8.79
N LEU A 122 19.80 1.48 9.03
CA LEU A 122 19.97 0.42 10.04
C LEU A 122 20.22 0.96 11.45
N GLY A 123 20.74 2.19 11.57
CA GLY A 123 21.22 2.72 12.85
C GLY A 123 22.34 1.85 13.42
N ASP A 124 22.34 1.66 14.74
CA ASP A 124 23.28 0.79 15.45
C ASP A 124 22.87 -0.70 15.42
N GLY A 125 21.74 -1.00 14.81
CA GLY A 125 21.20 -2.36 14.74
C GLY A 125 22.01 -3.26 13.80
N PRO A 126 21.83 -4.61 13.93
CA PRO A 126 22.50 -5.58 13.08
C PRO A 126 22.03 -5.47 11.62
N PRO A 127 22.83 -5.98 10.65
CA PRO A 127 22.37 -6.11 9.28
C PRO A 127 21.17 -7.06 9.18
N VAL A 128 20.37 -6.88 8.12
CA VAL A 128 19.29 -7.83 7.80
C VAL A 128 19.92 -9.03 7.10
N THR A 129 19.72 -10.22 7.69
CA THR A 129 20.25 -11.50 7.19
C THR A 129 19.15 -12.54 6.91
N ALA A 130 17.90 -12.23 7.24
CA ALA A 130 16.76 -13.07 6.90
C ALA A 130 15.53 -12.19 6.55
N MET A 131 14.73 -12.62 5.58
CA MET A 131 13.51 -11.93 5.19
C MET A 131 12.44 -12.94 4.75
N ILE A 132 11.22 -12.72 5.25
CA ILE A 132 10.01 -13.39 4.75
C ILE A 132 9.24 -12.34 3.94
N ILE A 133 8.90 -12.66 2.71
CA ILE A 133 8.24 -11.77 1.77
C ILE A 133 6.90 -12.40 1.38
N GLN A 134 5.81 -11.64 1.55
CA GLN A 134 4.46 -12.06 1.16
C GLN A 134 3.79 -10.98 0.31
N ASN A 135 3.09 -11.38 -0.74
CA ASN A 135 2.22 -10.54 -1.58
C ASN A 135 2.92 -9.33 -2.21
N THR A 136 4.22 -9.39 -2.44
CA THR A 136 4.96 -8.29 -3.05
C THR A 136 6.19 -8.76 -3.82
N ASN A 137 6.59 -8.00 -4.83
CA ASN A 137 7.72 -8.30 -5.71
C ASN A 137 8.81 -7.19 -5.64
N PRO A 138 9.51 -7.04 -4.49
CA PRO A 138 10.44 -5.94 -4.28
C PRO A 138 11.62 -5.92 -5.27
N ALA A 139 12.01 -7.03 -5.85
CA ALA A 139 13.05 -7.09 -6.88
C ALA A 139 12.66 -6.38 -8.19
N VAL A 140 11.40 -5.92 -8.32
CA VAL A 140 10.88 -5.17 -9.48
C VAL A 140 10.27 -3.85 -9.07
N VAL A 141 9.50 -3.80 -7.96
CA VAL A 141 8.67 -2.64 -7.63
C VAL A 141 9.31 -1.67 -6.63
N SER A 142 10.39 -2.08 -5.95
CA SER A 142 11.06 -1.20 -4.98
C SER A 142 11.98 -0.19 -5.66
N PRO A 143 12.17 1.01 -5.08
CA PRO A 143 13.18 1.95 -5.53
C PRO A 143 14.58 1.32 -5.54
N GLU A 144 15.46 1.80 -6.41
CA GLU A 144 16.85 1.32 -6.53
C GLU A 144 16.94 -0.20 -6.76
N VAL A 145 16.13 -0.73 -7.66
CA VAL A 145 15.92 -2.17 -7.93
C VAL A 145 17.23 -2.97 -8.02
N LEU A 146 18.28 -2.43 -8.61
CA LEU A 146 19.58 -3.11 -8.70
C LEU A 146 20.27 -3.32 -7.32
N LYS A 147 20.03 -2.42 -6.37
CA LYS A 147 20.51 -2.61 -4.99
C LYS A 147 19.71 -3.71 -4.29
N VAL A 148 18.39 -3.73 -4.50
CA VAL A 148 17.49 -4.76 -3.95
C VAL A 148 17.91 -6.15 -4.46
N GLN A 149 18.07 -6.30 -5.76
CA GLN A 149 18.49 -7.57 -6.38
C GLN A 149 19.87 -8.03 -5.90
N ARG A 150 20.83 -7.09 -5.75
CA ARG A 150 22.15 -7.41 -5.16
C ARG A 150 22.04 -7.83 -3.70
N GLY A 151 21.17 -7.16 -2.94
CA GLY A 151 20.93 -7.49 -1.54
C GLY A 151 20.38 -8.90 -1.36
N PHE A 152 19.40 -9.31 -2.18
CA PHE A 152 18.86 -10.67 -2.15
C PHE A 152 19.84 -11.76 -2.60
N ARG A 153 20.88 -11.42 -3.37
CA ARG A 153 21.92 -12.37 -3.79
C ARG A 153 23.12 -12.46 -2.83
N ARG A 154 23.06 -11.79 -1.68
CA ARG A 154 24.12 -11.92 -0.67
C ARG A 154 24.13 -13.33 -0.11
N GLU A 155 25.32 -13.91 0.08
CA GLU A 155 25.49 -15.27 0.63
C GLU A 155 25.03 -15.41 2.09
N ASP A 156 25.04 -14.30 2.86
CA ASP A 156 24.59 -14.24 4.25
C ASP A 156 23.12 -13.86 4.39
N MET A 157 22.36 -13.81 3.29
CA MET A 157 20.95 -13.41 3.27
C MET A 157 20.05 -14.60 2.99
N PHE A 158 19.22 -14.96 3.96
CA PHE A 158 18.14 -15.97 3.78
C PHE A 158 16.85 -15.29 3.32
N VAL A 159 16.30 -15.73 2.20
CA VAL A 159 15.07 -15.19 1.62
C VAL A 159 14.02 -16.27 1.47
N CYS A 160 12.88 -16.11 2.15
CA CYS A 160 11.70 -16.95 1.99
C CYS A 160 10.58 -16.14 1.35
N VAL A 161 10.02 -16.60 0.24
CA VAL A 161 8.94 -15.92 -0.48
C VAL A 161 7.68 -16.78 -0.48
N HIS A 162 6.57 -16.22 -0.02
CA HIS A 162 5.25 -16.82 -0.09
C HIS A 162 4.44 -16.08 -1.16
N GLU A 163 4.25 -16.71 -2.32
CA GLU A 163 3.73 -16.04 -3.52
C GLU A 163 2.92 -17.00 -4.41
N GLN A 164 2.00 -16.45 -5.14
CA GLN A 164 1.15 -17.17 -6.11
C GLN A 164 1.88 -17.46 -7.42
N PHE A 165 2.84 -16.62 -7.78
CA PHE A 165 3.57 -16.70 -9.04
C PHE A 165 5.08 -16.74 -8.81
N MET A 166 5.79 -17.35 -9.75
CA MET A 166 7.24 -17.33 -9.75
C MET A 166 7.74 -15.96 -10.25
N THR A 167 7.65 -14.96 -9.36
CA THR A 167 8.10 -13.59 -9.59
C THR A 167 9.63 -13.48 -9.63
N ASP A 168 10.16 -12.31 -10.04
CA ASP A 168 11.61 -12.09 -9.99
C ASP A 168 12.15 -12.17 -8.55
N THR A 169 11.38 -11.74 -7.56
CA THR A 169 11.75 -11.91 -6.14
C THR A 169 11.76 -13.38 -5.76
N ALA A 170 10.75 -14.15 -6.16
CA ALA A 170 10.68 -15.58 -5.89
C ALA A 170 11.85 -16.36 -6.53
N ARG A 171 12.32 -15.92 -7.72
CA ARG A 171 13.50 -16.51 -8.37
C ARG A 171 14.83 -16.22 -7.65
N LEU A 172 14.86 -15.26 -6.76
CA LEU A 172 16.03 -14.91 -5.93
C LEU A 172 15.93 -15.49 -4.52
N ALA A 173 14.85 -16.19 -4.19
CA ALA A 173 14.62 -16.75 -2.87
C ALA A 173 15.32 -18.10 -2.69
N ASP A 174 15.71 -18.39 -1.45
CA ASP A 174 16.19 -19.72 -1.03
C ASP A 174 15.05 -20.70 -0.88
N ILE A 175 13.87 -20.20 -0.43
CA ILE A 175 12.64 -21.00 -0.29
C ILE A 175 11.47 -20.24 -0.90
N VAL A 176 10.69 -20.94 -1.71
CA VAL A 176 9.42 -20.46 -2.24
C VAL A 176 8.29 -21.32 -1.70
N LEU A 177 7.35 -20.70 -1.03
CA LEU A 177 6.12 -21.33 -0.53
C LEU A 177 4.96 -20.94 -1.46
N PRO A 178 4.20 -21.91 -2.01
CA PRO A 178 3.08 -21.59 -2.87
C PRO A 178 1.91 -21.00 -2.06
N ALA A 179 1.38 -19.87 -2.53
CA ALA A 179 0.24 -19.18 -1.91
C ALA A 179 -1.06 -19.44 -2.66
N THR A 180 -2.16 -19.50 -1.92
CA THR A 180 -3.51 -19.65 -2.49
C THR A 180 -3.95 -18.40 -3.24
N MET A 181 -4.78 -18.61 -4.27
CA MET A 181 -5.53 -17.55 -4.96
C MET A 181 -6.76 -17.15 -4.13
N PHE A 182 -7.31 -15.98 -4.41
CA PHE A 182 -8.45 -15.40 -3.67
C PHE A 182 -9.73 -16.27 -3.68
N VAL A 183 -9.88 -17.22 -4.59
CA VAL A 183 -11.00 -18.17 -4.64
C VAL A 183 -10.75 -19.45 -3.83
N GLU A 184 -9.55 -19.65 -3.31
CA GLU A 184 -9.10 -20.87 -2.61
C GLU A 184 -9.11 -20.71 -1.08
N HIS A 185 -9.45 -19.52 -0.55
CA HIS A 185 -9.54 -19.26 0.89
C HIS A 185 -10.65 -18.25 1.22
N ASP A 186 -11.09 -18.23 2.47
CA ASP A 186 -11.97 -17.18 2.98
C ASP A 186 -11.18 -15.92 3.28
N ASP A 187 -11.72 -14.76 2.88
CA ASP A 187 -11.11 -13.46 3.14
C ASP A 187 -12.16 -12.34 3.27
N LEU A 188 -11.74 -11.18 3.77
CA LEU A 188 -12.57 -9.99 3.88
C LEU A 188 -11.98 -8.86 3.03
N TYR A 189 -12.74 -8.37 2.07
CA TYR A 189 -12.29 -7.35 1.13
C TYR A 189 -12.85 -5.97 1.43
N GLN A 190 -11.99 -4.98 1.36
CA GLN A 190 -12.29 -3.56 1.30
C GLN A 190 -11.95 -3.05 -0.09
N ALA A 191 -12.75 -2.16 -0.64
CA ALA A 191 -12.46 -1.56 -1.93
C ALA A 191 -12.23 -0.06 -1.83
N SER A 192 -11.34 0.45 -2.66
CA SER A 192 -11.09 1.89 -2.76
C SER A 192 -12.11 2.65 -3.63
N GLY A 193 -13.16 2.00 -4.10
CA GLY A 193 -14.15 2.55 -5.03
C GLY A 193 -15.60 2.48 -4.56
N HIS A 194 -15.86 1.81 -3.45
CA HIS A 194 -17.18 1.70 -2.84
C HIS A 194 -17.09 1.56 -1.31
N SER A 195 -18.23 1.60 -0.63
CA SER A 195 -18.33 1.54 0.84
C SER A 195 -18.84 0.20 1.37
N HIS A 196 -18.69 -0.87 0.60
CA HIS A 196 -19.12 -2.21 1.00
C HIS A 196 -17.94 -3.04 1.46
N LEU A 197 -18.08 -3.71 2.62
CA LEU A 197 -17.26 -4.83 3.01
C LEU A 197 -17.77 -6.08 2.30
N GLN A 198 -16.89 -6.87 1.72
CA GLN A 198 -17.23 -8.07 0.97
C GLN A 198 -16.55 -9.29 1.59
N LEU A 199 -17.34 -10.28 1.92
CA LEU A 199 -16.81 -11.60 2.26
C LEU A 199 -16.47 -12.34 0.96
N GLY A 200 -15.20 -12.66 0.76
CA GLY A 200 -14.74 -13.59 -0.26
C GLY A 200 -14.73 -14.99 0.30
N ALA A 201 -15.78 -15.75 0.03
CA ALA A 201 -15.85 -17.13 0.47
C ALA A 201 -14.95 -18.03 -0.40
N LYS A 202 -14.33 -19.03 0.20
CA LYS A 202 -13.64 -20.09 -0.51
C LYS A 202 -14.61 -20.81 -1.46
N ILE A 203 -14.24 -20.94 -2.72
CA ILE A 203 -15.06 -21.53 -3.79
C ILE A 203 -14.48 -22.87 -4.26
N ILE A 204 -13.14 -22.99 -4.31
CA ILE A 204 -12.42 -24.19 -4.75
C ILE A 204 -11.36 -24.59 -3.73
N GLU A 205 -10.93 -25.86 -3.77
CA GLU A 205 -9.83 -26.32 -2.94
C GLU A 205 -8.50 -25.71 -3.40
N PRO A 206 -7.56 -25.43 -2.46
CA PRO A 206 -6.22 -24.98 -2.81
C PRO A 206 -5.52 -25.93 -3.77
N HIS A 207 -4.79 -25.38 -4.73
CA HIS A 207 -4.04 -26.18 -5.68
C HIS A 207 -2.78 -26.77 -5.02
N ALA A 208 -2.62 -28.08 -5.11
CA ALA A 208 -1.44 -28.83 -4.61
C ALA A 208 -1.09 -28.47 -3.14
N GLU A 209 0.10 -27.91 -2.89
CA GLU A 209 0.59 -27.55 -1.55
C GLU A 209 0.35 -26.07 -1.20
N ALA A 210 -0.42 -25.32 -2.02
CA ALA A 210 -0.69 -23.91 -1.77
C ALA A 210 -1.44 -23.73 -0.45
N ARG A 211 -1.01 -22.73 0.34
CA ARG A 211 -1.61 -22.35 1.63
C ARG A 211 -1.89 -20.87 1.67
N SER A 212 -2.90 -20.51 2.43
CA SER A 212 -3.21 -19.10 2.68
C SER A 212 -2.15 -18.43 3.56
N ASN A 213 -2.07 -17.09 3.51
CA ASN A 213 -1.20 -16.32 4.39
C ASN A 213 -1.45 -16.66 5.87
N HIS A 214 -2.71 -16.78 6.25
CA HIS A 214 -3.12 -17.12 7.62
C HIS A 214 -2.56 -18.48 8.05
N GLU A 215 -2.73 -19.52 7.23
CA GLU A 215 -2.23 -20.86 7.53
C GLU A 215 -0.70 -20.91 7.67
N VAL A 216 0.02 -20.20 6.78
CA VAL A 216 1.49 -20.14 6.86
C VAL A 216 1.95 -19.43 8.12
N ILE A 217 1.34 -18.27 8.46
CA ILE A 217 1.68 -17.52 9.67
C ILE A 217 1.38 -18.33 10.92
N CYS A 218 0.21 -18.96 11.02
CA CYS A 218 -0.13 -19.84 12.16
C CYS A 218 0.85 -21.01 12.30
N ALA A 219 1.19 -21.66 11.19
CA ALA A 219 2.14 -22.78 11.21
C ALA A 219 3.55 -22.35 11.64
N LEU A 220 4.01 -21.16 11.25
CA LEU A 220 5.27 -20.57 11.72
C LEU A 220 5.21 -20.22 13.21
N ALA A 221 4.13 -19.55 13.63
CA ALA A 221 3.91 -19.18 15.04
C ALA A 221 3.96 -20.40 15.97
N HIS A 222 3.26 -21.48 15.62
CA HIS A 222 3.28 -22.72 16.40
C HIS A 222 4.69 -23.34 16.49
N ARG A 223 5.48 -23.32 15.41
CA ARG A 223 6.87 -23.80 15.44
C ARG A 223 7.80 -22.94 16.26
N LEU A 224 7.51 -21.66 16.35
CA LEU A 224 8.25 -20.68 17.17
C LEU A 224 7.73 -20.60 18.61
N HIS A 225 6.73 -21.40 18.97
CA HIS A 225 6.04 -21.36 20.27
C HIS A 225 5.51 -19.96 20.61
N ALA A 226 5.09 -19.21 19.59
CA ALA A 226 4.47 -17.91 19.76
C ALA A 226 3.00 -18.08 20.17
N GLU A 227 2.60 -17.35 21.21
CA GLU A 227 1.25 -17.45 21.78
C GLU A 227 0.43 -16.21 21.45
N HIS A 228 -0.64 -16.38 20.69
CA HIS A 228 -1.67 -15.38 20.47
C HIS A 228 -2.98 -16.06 20.08
N PRO A 229 -4.15 -15.57 20.55
CA PRO A 229 -5.45 -16.20 20.22
C PRO A 229 -5.70 -16.35 18.72
N GLY A 230 -5.25 -15.40 17.90
CA GLY A 230 -5.41 -15.41 16.45
C GLY A 230 -4.73 -16.60 15.75
N PHE A 231 -3.68 -17.18 16.34
CA PHE A 231 -2.97 -18.32 15.75
C PHE A 231 -3.74 -19.64 15.87
N ASN A 232 -4.78 -19.69 16.70
CA ASN A 232 -5.63 -20.85 16.89
C ASN A 232 -7.03 -20.70 16.26
N MET A 233 -7.26 -19.61 15.53
CA MET A 233 -8.52 -19.35 14.84
C MET A 233 -8.43 -19.77 13.38
N THR A 234 -9.53 -20.25 12.83
CA THR A 234 -9.70 -20.35 11.38
C THR A 234 -9.81 -18.95 10.76
N ALA A 235 -9.58 -18.83 9.47
CA ALA A 235 -9.77 -17.54 8.77
C ALA A 235 -11.19 -16.98 8.98
N ARG A 236 -12.21 -17.83 8.96
CA ARG A 236 -13.60 -17.45 9.18
C ARG A 236 -13.86 -16.91 10.58
N GLU A 237 -13.34 -17.57 11.61
CA GLU A 237 -13.44 -17.12 13.01
C GLU A 237 -12.71 -15.78 13.20
N MET A 238 -11.55 -15.61 12.56
CA MET A 238 -10.81 -14.36 12.61
C MET A 238 -11.57 -13.21 11.95
N ILE A 239 -12.19 -13.45 10.80
CA ILE A 239 -13.05 -12.46 10.11
C ILE A 239 -14.22 -12.07 11.01
N ASP A 240 -14.97 -13.05 11.53
CA ASP A 240 -16.12 -12.80 12.41
C ASP A 240 -15.71 -12.01 13.66
N ARG A 241 -14.61 -12.42 14.30
CA ARG A 241 -14.11 -11.72 15.49
C ARG A 241 -13.67 -10.28 15.18
N THR A 242 -12.97 -10.09 14.06
CA THR A 242 -12.52 -8.76 13.61
C THR A 242 -13.70 -7.83 13.35
N LEU A 243 -14.74 -8.31 12.66
CA LEU A 243 -15.95 -7.53 12.40
C LEU A 243 -16.66 -7.14 13.69
N ARG A 244 -16.82 -8.05 14.63
CA ARG A 244 -17.42 -7.75 15.95
C ARG A 244 -16.62 -6.73 16.74
N LEU A 245 -15.28 -6.83 16.75
CA LEU A 245 -14.43 -5.83 17.42
C LEU A 245 -14.52 -4.46 16.74
N SER A 246 -14.82 -4.44 15.45
CA SER A 246 -15.01 -3.22 14.65
C SER A 246 -16.41 -2.60 14.77
N GLY A 247 -17.34 -3.26 15.47
CA GLY A 247 -18.71 -2.78 15.63
C GLY A 247 -19.66 -3.11 14.46
N TYR A 248 -19.33 -4.10 13.65
CA TYR A 248 -20.17 -4.60 12.55
C TYR A 248 -20.97 -5.81 12.96
#